data_b1f007bbf53d61f0b4ee4a72e75a63c2
#
_entry.id   b1f007bbf53d61f0b4ee4a72e75a63c2
#
_cell.length_a   1.000
_cell.length_b   1.000
_cell.length_c   1.000
_cell.angle_alpha   90.00
_cell.angle_beta   90.00
_cell.angle_gamma   90.00
#
_symmetry.space_group_name_H-M   'P 1'
#
loop_
_entity.id
_entity.type
_entity.pdbx_description
1 polymer ?
#
loop_
_entity_poly.entity_id
_entity_poly.type
_entity_poly.pdbx_seq_one_letter_code
_entity_poly.pdbx_strand_id
1 'polypeptide(L)'
;MSDFDANSGKGRHARRPVQDRSLERMTRVVEAAERMLEELGPERTSIPALAEISEVPRASIYPFFPDKYALFAHISQIHMQRLSDAIANSGAARTRTVRTWVRTVVDTCVDYYNAHPAASVLLLNGSFSDADRAAHATKNTSIGHLLREAAARFGEFPTLPASPDVATIAVEIGFACLKFGYVQEGHIDSAVRNEAIRAVMAYLDHWRDGREPM
;
A
#
# COMPACT_ATOMS: atom_id res chain seq x y z
N MET A 1 25.33 67.26 16.89
CA MET A 1 24.13 66.98 17.68
C MET A 1 23.22 66.19 16.76
N SER A 2 23.12 64.94 17.02
CA SER A 2 22.01 64.03 16.81
C SER A 2 22.53 62.64 16.66
N ASP A 3 22.24 61.86 17.66
CA ASP A 3 22.58 60.43 17.82
C ASP A 3 21.85 59.60 16.76
N PHE A 4 22.58 58.68 16.14
CA PHE A 4 22.00 57.59 15.37
C PHE A 4 22.15 56.30 16.16
N ASP A 5 21.07 55.92 16.80
CA ASP A 5 20.90 54.63 17.46
C ASP A 5 20.91 53.51 16.42
N ALA A 6 21.93 52.67 16.49
CA ALA A 6 22.00 51.41 15.74
C ALA A 6 21.21 50.34 16.49
N ASN A 7 19.93 50.17 16.15
CA ASN A 7 19.11 49.06 16.64
C ASN A 7 19.40 47.81 15.85
N SER A 8 20.28 46.94 16.39
CA SER A 8 20.61 45.63 15.89
C SER A 8 19.40 44.70 16.00
N GLY A 9 18.74 44.46 14.87
CA GLY A 9 17.67 43.49 14.74
C GLY A 9 18.15 42.09 15.02
N LYS A 10 17.92 41.58 16.24
CA LYS A 10 18.01 40.13 16.56
C LYS A 10 16.99 39.39 15.72
N GLY A 11 17.47 38.61 14.73
CA GLY A 11 16.68 37.68 13.96
C GLY A 11 15.88 36.75 14.88
N ARG A 12 14.57 36.93 14.92
CA ARG A 12 13.65 35.98 15.53
C ARG A 12 13.74 34.66 14.73
N HIS A 13 14.49 33.70 15.20
CA HIS A 13 14.30 32.32 14.78
C HIS A 13 12.87 31.92 15.12
N ALA A 14 12.02 31.88 14.11
CA ALA A 14 10.66 31.38 14.24
C ALA A 14 10.73 29.98 14.83
N ARG A 15 10.23 29.80 16.05
CA ARG A 15 10.08 28.45 16.65
C ARG A 15 9.15 27.68 15.74
N ARG A 16 9.67 26.63 15.05
CA ARG A 16 8.84 25.66 14.33
C ARG A 16 7.72 25.21 15.26
N PRO A 17 6.46 25.17 14.80
CA PRO A 17 5.34 24.72 15.61
C PRO A 17 5.61 23.35 16.23
N VAL A 18 5.10 23.08 17.44
CA VAL A 18 5.27 21.81 18.16
C VAL A 18 4.80 20.62 17.30
N GLN A 19 3.79 20.85 16.48
CA GLN A 19 3.24 19.88 15.53
C GLN A 19 4.26 19.42 14.47
N ASP A 20 5.04 20.35 13.89
CA ASP A 20 6.04 19.99 12.86
C ASP A 20 7.14 19.09 13.42
N ARG A 21 7.60 19.37 14.65
CA ARG A 21 8.60 18.53 15.32
C ARG A 21 8.09 17.14 15.69
N SER A 22 6.79 17.04 15.98
CA SER A 22 6.17 15.74 16.26
C SER A 22 6.07 14.92 14.98
N LEU A 23 5.66 15.53 13.88
CA LEU A 23 5.58 14.89 12.57
C LEU A 23 6.96 14.43 12.10
N GLU A 24 8.00 15.28 12.17
CA GLU A 24 9.38 14.91 11.83
C GLU A 24 9.89 13.70 12.62
N ARG A 25 9.56 13.62 13.93
CA ARG A 25 9.93 12.45 14.76
C ARG A 25 9.21 11.19 14.31
N MET A 26 7.91 11.29 14.02
CA MET A 26 7.13 10.12 13.57
C MET A 26 7.60 9.63 12.20
N THR A 27 7.94 10.53 11.30
CA THR A 27 8.55 10.17 10.01
C THR A 27 9.83 9.36 10.20
N ARG A 28 10.75 9.80 11.09
CA ARG A 28 11.98 9.04 11.40
C ARG A 28 11.69 7.64 11.98
N VAL A 29 10.67 7.54 12.83
CA VAL A 29 10.27 6.23 13.41
C VAL A 29 9.72 5.30 12.32
N VAL A 30 8.88 5.81 11.42
CA VAL A 30 8.33 5.06 10.29
C VAL A 30 9.46 4.60 9.36
N GLU A 31 10.37 5.48 8.95
CA GLU A 31 11.51 5.14 8.10
C GLU A 31 12.44 4.10 8.74
N ALA A 32 12.69 4.21 10.05
CA ALA A 32 13.45 3.21 10.79
C ALA A 32 12.72 1.85 10.84
N ALA A 33 11.39 1.87 10.98
CA ALA A 33 10.58 0.66 10.98
C ALA A 33 10.55 -0.02 9.61
N GLU A 34 10.42 0.75 8.52
CA GLU A 34 10.50 0.21 7.15
C GLU A 34 11.85 -0.50 6.93
N ARG A 35 12.98 0.12 7.30
CA ARG A 35 14.30 -0.53 7.21
C ARG A 35 14.40 -1.80 8.07
N MET A 36 13.91 -1.77 9.31
CA MET A 36 13.95 -2.97 10.17
C MET A 36 13.06 -4.09 9.63
N LEU A 37 11.89 -3.77 9.08
CA LEU A 37 11.01 -4.75 8.45
C LEU A 37 11.68 -5.42 7.25
N GLU A 38 12.39 -4.64 6.44
CA GLU A 38 13.12 -5.12 5.28
C GLU A 38 14.31 -6.02 5.66
N GLU A 39 15.14 -5.59 6.62
CA GLU A 39 16.38 -6.27 6.98
C GLU A 39 16.17 -7.43 7.95
N LEU A 40 15.24 -7.30 8.90
CA LEU A 40 15.10 -8.20 10.05
C LEU A 40 13.74 -8.91 10.11
N GLY A 41 12.76 -8.41 9.36
CA GLY A 41 11.38 -8.91 9.39
C GLY A 41 10.56 -8.42 10.61
N PRO A 42 9.25 -8.73 10.63
CA PRO A 42 8.30 -8.21 11.62
C PRO A 42 8.55 -8.73 13.04
N GLU A 43 9.06 -9.96 13.16
CA GLU A 43 9.30 -10.58 14.48
C GLU A 43 10.39 -9.84 15.27
N ARG A 44 11.44 -9.40 14.58
CA ARG A 44 12.60 -8.74 15.20
C ARG A 44 12.43 -7.22 15.29
N THR A 45 11.39 -6.65 14.70
CA THR A 45 11.04 -5.22 14.82
C THR A 45 10.35 -4.97 16.17
N SER A 46 10.83 -3.99 16.94
CA SER A 46 10.28 -3.62 18.25
C SER A 46 10.38 -2.13 18.53
N ILE A 47 9.44 -1.57 19.30
CA ILE A 47 9.47 -0.14 19.70
C ILE A 47 10.79 0.23 20.41
N PRO A 48 11.36 -0.59 21.34
CA PRO A 48 12.65 -0.27 21.94
C PRO A 48 13.78 -0.13 20.92
N ALA A 49 13.92 -1.05 19.97
CA ALA A 49 14.96 -0.99 18.95
C ALA A 49 14.76 0.20 18.00
N LEU A 50 13.49 0.48 17.64
CA LEU A 50 13.16 1.65 16.82
C LEU A 50 13.51 2.97 17.48
N ALA A 51 13.32 3.08 18.81
CA ALA A 51 13.69 4.28 19.56
C ALA A 51 15.20 4.56 19.49
N GLU A 52 16.01 3.50 19.53
CA GLU A 52 17.47 3.59 19.41
C GLU A 52 17.90 4.00 17.98
N ILE A 53 17.37 3.32 16.96
CA ILE A 53 17.75 3.57 15.56
C ILE A 53 17.24 4.93 15.05
N SER A 54 16.02 5.34 15.44
CA SER A 54 15.43 6.61 15.03
C SER A 54 15.90 7.81 15.84
N GLU A 55 16.62 7.58 16.95
CA GLU A 55 16.99 8.59 17.94
C GLU A 55 15.77 9.35 18.50
N VAL A 56 14.61 8.65 18.60
CA VAL A 56 13.39 9.19 19.17
C VAL A 56 13.11 8.52 20.50
N PRO A 57 13.00 9.27 21.62
CA PRO A 57 12.71 8.68 22.92
C PRO A 57 11.42 7.85 22.91
N ARG A 58 11.42 6.66 23.54
CA ARG A 58 10.26 5.76 23.66
C ARG A 58 9.01 6.49 24.16
N ALA A 59 9.16 7.38 25.15
CA ALA A 59 8.07 8.20 25.69
C ALA A 59 7.42 9.10 24.64
N SER A 60 8.10 9.41 23.53
CA SER A 60 7.55 10.15 22.40
C SER A 60 6.89 9.26 21.35
N ILE A 61 7.18 7.96 21.34
CA ILE A 61 6.62 7.00 20.36
C ILE A 61 5.31 6.39 20.87
N TYR A 62 5.28 5.95 22.15
CA TYR A 62 4.12 5.25 22.72
C TYR A 62 2.77 5.99 22.63
N PRO A 63 2.67 7.32 22.71
CA PRO A 63 1.41 8.03 22.52
C PRO A 63 0.80 7.87 21.12
N PHE A 64 1.61 7.55 20.09
CA PHE A 64 1.18 7.33 18.71
C PHE A 64 1.07 5.84 18.38
N PHE A 65 2.01 5.04 18.86
CA PHE A 65 2.11 3.62 18.59
C PHE A 65 2.29 2.87 19.90
N PRO A 66 1.19 2.44 20.55
CA PRO A 66 1.24 1.73 21.83
C PRO A 66 2.00 0.40 21.74
N ASP A 67 2.07 -0.18 20.54
CA ASP A 67 2.84 -1.38 20.24
C ASP A 67 3.30 -1.39 18.77
N LYS A 68 4.09 -2.41 18.39
CA LYS A 68 4.59 -2.57 17.03
C LYS A 68 3.47 -2.81 15.99
N TYR A 69 2.37 -3.41 16.41
CA TYR A 69 1.26 -3.72 15.48
C TYR A 69 0.49 -2.47 15.10
N ALA A 70 0.32 -1.52 16.03
CA ALA A 70 -0.24 -0.20 15.72
C ALA A 70 0.65 0.56 14.71
N LEU A 71 1.98 0.47 14.86
CA LEU A 71 2.91 1.05 13.89
C LEU A 71 2.83 0.32 12.54
N PHE A 72 2.80 -1.01 12.52
CA PHE A 72 2.65 -1.79 11.28
C PHE A 72 1.36 -1.45 10.54
N ALA A 73 0.24 -1.33 11.25
CA ALA A 73 -1.02 -0.91 10.66
C ALA A 73 -0.93 0.50 10.03
N HIS A 74 -0.24 1.42 10.69
CA HIS A 74 -0.01 2.76 10.16
C HIS A 74 0.84 2.73 8.87
N ILE A 75 1.95 1.96 8.86
CA ILE A 75 2.80 1.78 7.67
C ILE A 75 2.02 1.09 6.55
N SER A 76 1.23 0.06 6.88
CA SER A 76 0.34 -0.61 5.92
C SER A 76 -0.61 0.38 5.25
N GLN A 77 -1.26 1.27 6.01
CA GLN A 77 -2.14 2.30 5.47
C GLN A 77 -1.41 3.25 4.51
N ILE A 78 -0.20 3.70 4.86
CA ILE A 78 0.62 4.54 3.99
C ILE A 78 0.89 3.82 2.67
N HIS A 79 1.32 2.56 2.71
CA HIS A 79 1.62 1.79 1.50
C HIS A 79 0.36 1.45 0.69
N MET A 80 -0.77 1.17 1.32
CA MET A 80 -2.04 0.96 0.61
C MET A 80 -2.45 2.21 -0.16
N GLN A 81 -2.30 3.40 0.45
CA GLN A 81 -2.59 4.66 -0.24
C GLN A 81 -1.63 4.90 -1.40
N ARG A 82 -0.31 4.73 -1.18
CA ARG A 82 0.71 4.88 -2.24
C ARG A 82 0.48 3.93 -3.41
N LEU A 83 0.11 2.66 -3.12
CA LEU A 83 -0.23 1.68 -4.16
C LEU A 83 -1.49 2.10 -4.94
N SER A 84 -2.52 2.58 -4.24
CA SER A 84 -3.74 3.09 -4.89
C SER A 84 -3.43 4.27 -5.82
N ASP A 85 -2.59 5.19 -5.37
CA ASP A 85 -2.13 6.33 -6.18
C ASP A 85 -1.29 5.86 -7.39
N ALA A 86 -0.42 4.87 -7.20
CA ALA A 86 0.35 4.27 -8.29
C ALA A 86 -0.56 3.64 -9.34
N ILE A 87 -1.59 2.89 -8.93
CA ILE A 87 -2.58 2.30 -9.84
C ILE A 87 -3.34 3.41 -10.59
N ALA A 88 -3.80 4.44 -9.89
CA ALA A 88 -4.51 5.57 -10.51
C ALA A 88 -3.66 6.28 -11.58
N ASN A 89 -2.34 6.38 -11.35
CA ASN A 89 -1.40 7.04 -12.24
C ASN A 89 -0.77 6.11 -13.31
N SER A 90 -0.99 4.80 -13.23
CA SER A 90 -0.36 3.78 -14.10
C SER A 90 -0.74 3.89 -15.59
N GLY A 91 -1.78 4.63 -15.91
CA GLY A 91 -2.37 4.65 -17.25
C GLY A 91 -3.43 3.58 -17.51
N ALA A 92 -3.80 2.80 -16.49
CA ALA A 92 -4.89 1.82 -16.58
C ALA A 92 -6.20 2.45 -17.11
N ALA A 93 -6.49 3.70 -16.71
CA ALA A 93 -7.66 4.44 -17.19
C ALA A 93 -7.63 4.70 -18.71
N ARG A 94 -6.49 4.67 -19.38
CA ARG A 94 -6.32 4.90 -20.82
C ARG A 94 -6.31 3.62 -21.65
N THR A 95 -6.35 2.45 -21.03
CA THR A 95 -6.42 1.16 -21.75
C THR A 95 -7.76 1.00 -22.47
N ARG A 96 -7.81 0.05 -23.42
CA ARG A 96 -8.98 -0.16 -24.29
C ARG A 96 -9.64 -1.53 -24.10
N THR A 97 -9.06 -2.41 -23.31
CA THR A 97 -9.58 -3.76 -23.04
C THR A 97 -9.39 -4.09 -21.57
N VAL A 98 -10.23 -4.96 -21.01
CA VAL A 98 -10.09 -5.45 -19.64
C VAL A 98 -8.73 -6.16 -19.46
N ARG A 99 -8.30 -6.94 -20.46
CA ARG A 99 -7.00 -7.62 -20.43
C ARG A 99 -5.81 -6.65 -20.27
N THR A 100 -5.81 -5.56 -21.03
CA THR A 100 -4.74 -4.55 -20.92
C THR A 100 -4.83 -3.77 -19.61
N TRP A 101 -6.04 -3.54 -19.11
CA TRP A 101 -6.27 -2.94 -17.82
C TRP A 101 -5.70 -3.83 -16.68
N VAL A 102 -6.10 -5.12 -16.65
CA VAL A 102 -5.61 -6.11 -15.67
C VAL A 102 -4.08 -6.21 -15.71
N ARG A 103 -3.49 -6.32 -16.91
CA ARG A 103 -2.03 -6.34 -17.07
C ARG A 103 -1.40 -5.10 -16.44
N THR A 104 -1.86 -3.90 -16.78
CA THR A 104 -1.30 -2.64 -16.28
C THR A 104 -1.39 -2.56 -14.75
N VAL A 105 -2.52 -2.96 -14.16
CA VAL A 105 -2.69 -2.97 -12.70
C VAL A 105 -1.77 -4.00 -12.04
N VAL A 106 -1.70 -5.22 -12.56
CA VAL A 106 -0.80 -6.26 -12.02
C VAL A 106 0.67 -5.84 -12.14
N ASP A 107 1.09 -5.30 -13.29
CA ASP A 107 2.44 -4.79 -13.50
C ASP A 107 2.77 -3.70 -12.45
N THR A 108 1.86 -2.74 -12.26
CA THR A 108 2.02 -1.68 -11.24
C THR A 108 2.14 -2.24 -9.83
N CYS A 109 1.32 -3.26 -9.47
CA CYS A 109 1.40 -3.90 -8.16
C CYS A 109 2.75 -4.62 -7.97
N VAL A 110 3.21 -5.37 -8.99
CA VAL A 110 4.48 -6.09 -8.95
C VAL A 110 5.65 -5.12 -8.79
N ASP A 111 5.70 -4.06 -9.61
CA ASP A 111 6.75 -3.04 -9.55
C ASP A 111 6.76 -2.36 -8.19
N TYR A 112 5.57 -2.02 -7.65
CA TYR A 112 5.44 -1.39 -6.34
C TYR A 112 5.96 -2.30 -5.21
N TYR A 113 5.51 -3.56 -5.15
CA TYR A 113 5.93 -4.47 -4.09
C TYR A 113 7.41 -4.83 -4.16
N ASN A 114 7.96 -5.01 -5.35
CA ASN A 114 9.39 -5.27 -5.52
C ASN A 114 10.26 -4.04 -5.18
N ALA A 115 9.75 -2.82 -5.37
CA ALA A 115 10.43 -1.59 -4.99
C ALA A 115 10.28 -1.22 -3.51
N HIS A 116 9.34 -1.83 -2.78
CA HIS A 116 9.04 -1.50 -1.39
C HIS A 116 8.95 -2.77 -0.53
N PRO A 117 10.09 -3.34 -0.10
CA PRO A 117 10.12 -4.61 0.65
C PRO A 117 9.30 -4.57 1.95
N ALA A 118 9.31 -3.44 2.70
CA ALA A 118 8.47 -3.27 3.88
C ALA A 118 6.97 -3.42 3.56
N ALA A 119 6.52 -2.89 2.41
CA ALA A 119 5.14 -3.09 1.94
C ALA A 119 4.86 -4.56 1.65
N SER A 120 5.79 -5.26 1.01
CA SER A 120 5.66 -6.68 0.70
C SER A 120 5.55 -7.53 1.98
N VAL A 121 6.39 -7.25 2.99
CA VAL A 121 6.31 -7.88 4.32
C VAL A 121 4.95 -7.67 4.96
N LEU A 122 4.43 -6.44 4.94
CA LEU A 122 3.21 -6.10 5.65
C LEU A 122 1.93 -6.45 4.88
N LEU A 123 1.94 -6.30 3.54
CA LEU A 123 0.72 -6.40 2.74
C LEU A 123 0.56 -7.74 2.02
N LEU A 124 1.63 -8.52 1.83
CA LEU A 124 1.56 -9.83 1.19
C LEU A 124 1.64 -10.99 2.20
N ASN A 125 2.33 -10.86 3.34
CA ASN A 125 2.42 -11.94 4.32
C ASN A 125 1.14 -12.18 5.14
N GLY A 126 0.17 -11.28 5.08
CA GLY A 126 -1.10 -11.40 5.79
C GLY A 126 -1.30 -10.27 6.80
N SER A 127 -2.50 -10.26 7.40
CA SER A 127 -2.90 -9.21 8.34
C SER A 127 -2.42 -9.51 9.75
N PHE A 128 -1.89 -8.53 10.44
CA PHE A 128 -1.42 -8.64 11.83
C PHE A 128 -2.49 -8.27 12.87
N SER A 129 -3.61 -7.69 12.43
CA SER A 129 -4.73 -7.27 13.27
C SER A 129 -6.06 -7.27 12.51
N ASP A 130 -7.19 -7.17 13.23
CA ASP A 130 -8.52 -7.02 12.63
C ASP A 130 -8.64 -5.71 11.84
N ALA A 131 -8.07 -4.63 12.35
CA ALA A 131 -8.06 -3.33 11.68
C ALA A 131 -7.27 -3.39 10.36
N ASP A 132 -6.13 -4.08 10.35
CA ASP A 132 -5.31 -4.31 9.17
C ASP A 132 -6.07 -5.16 8.14
N ARG A 133 -6.75 -6.23 8.58
CA ARG A 133 -7.61 -7.06 7.72
C ARG A 133 -8.73 -6.24 7.07
N ALA A 134 -9.40 -5.37 7.83
CA ALA A 134 -10.42 -4.48 7.30
C ALA A 134 -9.86 -3.49 6.26
N ALA A 135 -8.67 -2.96 6.48
CA ALA A 135 -7.99 -2.08 5.54
C ALA A 135 -7.62 -2.79 4.23
N HIS A 136 -7.13 -4.05 4.32
CA HIS A 136 -6.88 -4.88 3.13
C HIS A 136 -8.16 -5.12 2.32
N ALA A 137 -9.26 -5.49 2.99
CA ALA A 137 -10.56 -5.69 2.34
C ALA A 137 -11.03 -4.41 1.63
N THR A 138 -10.91 -3.26 2.29
CA THR A 138 -11.28 -1.95 1.71
C THR A 138 -10.45 -1.64 0.45
N LYS A 139 -9.12 -1.85 0.51
CA LYS A 139 -8.24 -1.67 -0.67
C LYS A 139 -8.67 -2.57 -1.83
N ASN A 140 -8.88 -3.86 -1.58
CA ASN A 140 -9.22 -4.82 -2.62
C ASN A 140 -10.59 -4.52 -3.23
N THR A 141 -11.58 -4.14 -2.41
CA THR A 141 -12.89 -3.67 -2.88
C THR A 141 -12.76 -2.40 -3.76
N SER A 142 -11.92 -1.45 -3.37
CA SER A 142 -11.69 -0.24 -4.16
C SER A 142 -11.10 -0.56 -5.55
N ILE A 143 -10.13 -1.47 -5.63
CA ILE A 143 -9.58 -1.94 -6.92
C ILE A 143 -10.65 -2.73 -7.70
N GLY A 144 -11.49 -3.52 -7.03
CA GLY A 144 -12.64 -4.22 -7.63
C GLY A 144 -13.65 -3.26 -8.28
N HIS A 145 -13.94 -2.12 -7.64
CA HIS A 145 -14.77 -1.09 -8.25
C HIS A 145 -14.14 -0.52 -9.53
N LEU A 146 -12.84 -0.22 -9.53
CA LEU A 146 -12.14 0.24 -10.73
C LEU A 146 -12.16 -0.82 -11.86
N LEU A 147 -12.03 -2.10 -11.52
CA LEU A 147 -12.16 -3.19 -12.48
C LEU A 147 -13.58 -3.25 -13.07
N ARG A 148 -14.61 -3.12 -12.25
CA ARG A 148 -16.01 -3.10 -12.67
C ARG A 148 -16.30 -1.95 -13.62
N GLU A 149 -15.81 -0.75 -13.30
CA GLU A 149 -15.93 0.43 -14.16
C GLU A 149 -15.20 0.22 -15.50
N ALA A 150 -14.00 -0.37 -15.48
CA ALA A 150 -13.26 -0.70 -16.69
C ALA A 150 -14.02 -1.73 -17.55
N ALA A 151 -14.56 -2.79 -16.94
CA ALA A 151 -15.33 -3.82 -17.63
C ALA A 151 -16.58 -3.23 -18.31
N ALA A 152 -17.31 -2.38 -17.61
CA ALA A 152 -18.48 -1.68 -18.15
C ALA A 152 -18.11 -0.73 -19.31
N ARG A 153 -17.03 0.04 -19.14
CA ARG A 153 -16.53 0.99 -20.16
C ARG A 153 -16.14 0.31 -21.47
N PHE A 154 -15.54 -0.88 -21.39
CA PHE A 154 -15.10 -1.60 -22.60
C PHE A 154 -16.21 -2.44 -23.21
N GLY A 155 -17.32 -2.70 -22.49
CA GLY A 155 -18.42 -3.52 -22.95
C GLY A 155 -18.06 -4.99 -23.16
N GLU A 156 -16.92 -5.45 -22.59
CA GLU A 156 -16.45 -6.83 -22.73
C GLU A 156 -17.19 -7.80 -21.79
N PHE A 157 -17.76 -7.28 -20.72
CA PHE A 157 -18.50 -8.03 -19.73
C PHE A 157 -19.85 -7.33 -19.50
N PRO A 158 -20.97 -7.93 -19.93
CA PRO A 158 -22.28 -7.28 -19.85
C PRO A 158 -22.69 -6.98 -18.41
N THR A 159 -22.38 -7.89 -17.49
CA THR A 159 -22.58 -7.70 -16.05
C THR A 159 -21.62 -8.56 -15.26
N LEU A 160 -20.86 -7.94 -14.35
CA LEU A 160 -20.16 -8.67 -13.31
C LEU A 160 -21.05 -8.69 -12.06
N PRO A 161 -21.48 -9.85 -11.53
CA PRO A 161 -22.30 -9.92 -10.33
C PRO A 161 -21.72 -9.12 -9.17
N ALA A 162 -22.61 -8.46 -8.42
CA ALA A 162 -22.23 -7.70 -7.22
C ALA A 162 -22.40 -8.54 -5.95
N SER A 163 -23.13 -9.66 -6.03
CA SER A 163 -23.30 -10.60 -4.93
C SER A 163 -23.29 -12.05 -5.47
N PRO A 164 -22.19 -12.81 -5.23
CA PRO A 164 -20.93 -12.34 -4.64
C PRO A 164 -20.24 -11.28 -5.53
N ASP A 165 -19.38 -10.42 -4.92
CA ASP A 165 -18.67 -9.38 -5.68
C ASP A 165 -17.53 -9.99 -6.51
N VAL A 166 -17.86 -10.36 -7.74
CA VAL A 166 -16.96 -11.01 -8.71
C VAL A 166 -15.75 -10.15 -9.04
N ALA A 167 -15.89 -8.84 -9.09
CA ALA A 167 -14.77 -7.96 -9.39
C ALA A 167 -13.76 -7.94 -8.24
N THR A 168 -14.22 -7.87 -7.00
CA THR A 168 -13.35 -7.96 -5.82
C THR A 168 -12.71 -9.35 -5.70
N ILE A 169 -13.44 -10.44 -5.99
CA ILE A 169 -12.87 -11.80 -6.01
C ILE A 169 -11.74 -11.90 -7.06
N ALA A 170 -11.91 -11.32 -8.25
CA ALA A 170 -10.85 -11.30 -9.26
C ALA A 170 -9.58 -10.60 -8.75
N VAL A 171 -9.73 -9.51 -8.02
CA VAL A 171 -8.61 -8.79 -7.37
C VAL A 171 -7.94 -9.67 -6.31
N GLU A 172 -8.71 -10.35 -5.46
CA GLU A 172 -8.19 -11.28 -4.45
C GLU A 172 -7.37 -12.43 -5.09
N ILE A 173 -7.83 -12.99 -6.21
CA ILE A 173 -7.11 -14.01 -6.97
C ILE A 173 -5.75 -13.46 -7.43
N GLY A 174 -5.71 -12.24 -7.96
CA GLY A 174 -4.48 -11.59 -8.36
C GLY A 174 -3.50 -11.45 -7.19
N PHE A 175 -3.95 -10.90 -6.06
CA PHE A 175 -3.11 -10.76 -4.86
C PHE A 175 -2.68 -12.10 -4.27
N ALA A 176 -3.50 -13.15 -4.33
CA ALA A 176 -3.09 -14.49 -3.91
C ALA A 176 -1.90 -15.01 -4.73
N CYS A 177 -1.88 -14.79 -6.04
CA CYS A 177 -0.74 -15.14 -6.89
C CYS A 177 0.52 -14.33 -6.52
N LEU A 178 0.39 -13.00 -6.33
CA LEU A 178 1.52 -12.15 -5.94
C LEU A 178 2.09 -12.56 -4.58
N LYS A 179 1.21 -12.83 -3.60
CA LYS A 179 1.60 -13.36 -2.30
C LYS A 179 2.38 -14.67 -2.44
N PHE A 180 1.89 -15.60 -3.25
CA PHE A 180 2.57 -16.87 -3.48
C PHE A 180 4.01 -16.66 -3.94
N GLY A 181 4.24 -15.81 -4.96
CA GLY A 181 5.59 -15.53 -5.45
C GLY A 181 6.48 -14.90 -4.39
N TYR A 182 5.98 -13.88 -3.68
CA TYR A 182 6.72 -13.22 -2.63
C TYR A 182 7.12 -14.19 -1.49
N VAL A 183 6.22 -15.05 -1.05
CA VAL A 183 6.51 -16.03 0.03
C VAL A 183 7.56 -17.06 -0.39
N GLN A 184 7.60 -17.44 -1.68
CA GLN A 184 8.56 -18.43 -2.19
C GLN A 184 9.97 -17.84 -2.38
N GLU A 185 10.07 -16.64 -2.96
CA GLU A 185 11.33 -16.10 -3.47
C GLU A 185 11.76 -14.77 -2.82
N GLY A 186 10.93 -14.19 -1.93
CA GLY A 186 11.16 -12.87 -1.36
C GLY A 186 10.93 -11.71 -2.35
N HIS A 187 10.54 -12.02 -3.58
CA HIS A 187 10.19 -11.05 -4.62
C HIS A 187 9.17 -11.66 -5.59
N ILE A 188 8.57 -10.84 -6.43
CA ILE A 188 7.60 -11.30 -7.44
C ILE A 188 8.28 -11.26 -8.80
N ASP A 189 8.53 -12.44 -9.37
CA ASP A 189 9.15 -12.58 -10.68
C ASP A 189 8.15 -12.44 -11.84
N SER A 190 8.66 -12.45 -13.07
CA SER A 190 7.86 -12.34 -14.28
C SER A 190 6.96 -13.54 -14.54
N ALA A 191 7.32 -14.74 -14.07
CA ALA A 191 6.50 -15.94 -14.22
C ALA A 191 5.26 -15.84 -13.35
N VAL A 192 5.41 -15.53 -12.06
CA VAL A 192 4.29 -15.31 -11.12
C VAL A 192 3.41 -14.15 -11.58
N ARG A 193 4.00 -13.02 -12.04
CA ARG A 193 3.26 -11.91 -12.62
C ARG A 193 2.36 -12.35 -13.78
N ASN A 194 2.88 -13.17 -14.70
CA ASN A 194 2.10 -13.67 -15.84
C ASN A 194 1.01 -14.64 -15.40
N GLU A 195 1.26 -15.47 -14.38
CA GLU A 195 0.23 -16.34 -13.80
C GLU A 195 -0.88 -15.55 -13.11
N ALA A 196 -0.55 -14.48 -12.39
CA ALA A 196 -1.56 -13.60 -11.79
C ALA A 196 -2.49 -13.01 -12.86
N ILE A 197 -1.93 -12.50 -13.97
CA ILE A 197 -2.73 -11.98 -15.10
C ILE A 197 -3.60 -13.10 -15.70
N ARG A 198 -3.02 -14.30 -15.90
CA ARG A 198 -3.73 -15.45 -16.45
C ARG A 198 -4.89 -15.88 -15.56
N ALA A 199 -4.67 -16.03 -14.26
CA ALA A 199 -5.66 -16.45 -13.28
C ALA A 199 -6.83 -15.46 -13.19
N VAL A 200 -6.53 -14.17 -13.09
CA VAL A 200 -7.55 -13.11 -13.08
C VAL A 200 -8.37 -13.14 -14.38
N MET A 201 -7.72 -13.23 -15.53
CA MET A 201 -8.43 -13.25 -16.81
C MET A 201 -9.24 -14.53 -17.02
N ALA A 202 -8.72 -15.69 -16.62
CA ALA A 202 -9.47 -16.95 -16.71
C ALA A 202 -10.74 -16.92 -15.85
N TYR A 203 -10.67 -16.34 -14.66
CA TYR A 203 -11.83 -16.16 -13.81
C TYR A 203 -12.83 -15.16 -14.40
N LEU A 204 -12.39 -14.02 -14.94
CA LEU A 204 -13.26 -13.04 -15.57
C LEU A 204 -13.87 -13.56 -16.86
N ASP A 205 -13.13 -14.32 -17.68
CA ASP A 205 -13.63 -14.86 -18.96
C ASP A 205 -14.82 -15.80 -18.75
N HIS A 206 -14.96 -16.43 -17.57
CA HIS A 206 -16.16 -17.20 -17.21
C HIS A 206 -17.45 -16.33 -17.25
N TRP A 207 -17.32 -15.04 -16.93
CA TRP A 207 -18.45 -14.11 -16.87
C TRP A 207 -18.68 -13.33 -18.18
N ARG A 208 -17.85 -13.55 -19.19
CA ARG A 208 -17.92 -12.83 -20.48
C ARG A 208 -19.22 -13.16 -21.25
N ASP A 209 -19.63 -14.40 -21.22
CA ASP A 209 -20.76 -14.91 -21.99
C ASP A 209 -22.09 -14.85 -21.23
N GLY A 210 -22.15 -14.17 -20.09
CA GLY A 210 -23.36 -14.09 -19.26
C GLY A 210 -23.85 -15.43 -18.70
N ARG A 211 -22.94 -16.42 -18.57
CA ARG A 211 -23.26 -17.74 -18.00
C ARG A 211 -23.56 -17.60 -16.52
N GLU A 212 -24.77 -17.97 -16.11
CA GLU A 212 -25.10 -18.15 -14.71
C GLU A 212 -24.24 -19.28 -14.10
N PRO A 213 -23.81 -19.18 -12.82
CA PRO A 213 -23.12 -20.27 -12.16
C PRO A 213 -24.01 -21.52 -12.13
N MET A 214 -23.39 -22.67 -12.44
CA MET A 214 -24.05 -23.97 -12.25
C MET A 214 -24.30 -24.22 -10.76
#